data_aaa7bca291134e67a9538892b1687b9b
#
_entry.id   aaa7bca291134e67a9538892b1687b9b
#
_cell.length_a   1.000
_cell.length_b   1.000
_cell.length_c   1.000
_cell.angle_alpha   90.00
_cell.angle_beta   90.00
_cell.angle_gamma   90.00
#
_symmetry.space_group_name_H-M   'P 1'
#
loop_
_entity.id
_entity.type
_entity.pdbx_description
1 polymer ?
#
loop_
_entity_poly.entity_id
_entity_poly.type
_entity_poly.pdbx_seq_one_letter_code
_entity_poly.pdbx_strand_id
1 'polypeptide(L)'
;PLKDSELPQNLDGLLIGGGFPEIYAETMSENHSMRHFLKKAIVSGMPCYAECGGLMLLAESLHTREGRSYPMAGMIPGSVRMTERLQHFGYCQARFEEGGSFRGHEFHYSNWEEESNLANAWTVRRHADGSERMEGYQRGNLHASYVHLYFPKAAQVLSPLFGLD
;
A
#
# COMPACT_ATOMS: atom_id res chain seq x y z
N PRO A 1 -10.72 -8.93 3.77
CA PRO A 1 -11.50 -7.75 4.11
C PRO A 1 -12.89 -7.70 3.47
N LEU A 2 -13.21 -8.61 2.55
CA LEU A 2 -14.51 -8.59 1.85
C LEU A 2 -15.67 -9.19 2.66
N LYS A 3 -15.40 -10.25 3.43
CA LYS A 3 -16.46 -11.01 4.14
C LYS A 3 -16.31 -10.97 5.65
N ASP A 4 -15.08 -10.94 6.14
CA ASP A 4 -14.81 -10.97 7.57
C ASP A 4 -15.12 -9.59 8.17
N SER A 5 -15.75 -9.58 9.32
CA SER A 5 -16.09 -8.35 10.04
C SER A 5 -14.97 -7.84 10.93
N GLU A 6 -13.97 -8.67 11.22
CA GLU A 6 -12.86 -8.33 12.11
C GLU A 6 -11.56 -9.03 11.67
N LEU A 7 -10.44 -8.57 12.21
CA LEU A 7 -9.15 -9.21 12.04
C LEU A 7 -9.06 -10.48 12.90
N PRO A 8 -8.27 -11.49 12.49
CA PRO A 8 -7.94 -12.63 13.35
C PRO A 8 -7.36 -12.18 14.70
N GLN A 9 -7.51 -13.01 15.73
CA GLN A 9 -6.91 -12.75 17.04
C GLN A 9 -5.42 -13.08 17.04
N ASN A 10 -4.69 -12.46 17.98
CA ASN A 10 -3.25 -12.73 18.23
C ASN A 10 -2.37 -12.49 17.00
N LEU A 11 -2.59 -11.38 16.29
CA LEU A 11 -1.73 -10.94 15.20
C LEU A 11 -0.55 -10.13 15.74
N ASP A 12 0.64 -10.43 15.24
CA ASP A 12 1.88 -9.67 15.49
C ASP A 12 2.12 -8.59 14.43
N GLY A 13 1.41 -8.65 13.30
CA GLY A 13 1.50 -7.67 12.22
C GLY A 13 0.57 -7.95 11.06
N LEU A 14 0.50 -7.02 10.12
CA LEU A 14 -0.33 -7.07 8.93
C LEU A 14 0.52 -7.06 7.66
N LEU A 15 0.35 -8.08 6.83
CA LEU A 15 0.85 -8.10 5.47
C LEU A 15 -0.35 -8.04 4.52
N ILE A 16 -0.53 -6.92 3.83
CA ILE A 16 -1.65 -6.71 2.91
C ILE A 16 -1.10 -6.70 1.49
N GLY A 17 -1.27 -7.80 0.80
CA GLY A 17 -0.78 -7.98 -0.58
C GLY A 17 -1.56 -7.17 -1.61
N GLY A 18 -1.09 -7.26 -2.85
CA GLY A 18 -1.77 -6.70 -4.01
C GLY A 18 -3.11 -7.36 -4.31
N GLY A 19 -3.84 -6.77 -5.24
CA GLY A 19 -5.15 -7.23 -5.67
C GLY A 19 -5.84 -6.16 -6.51
N PHE A 20 -7.13 -6.33 -6.71
CA PHE A 20 -7.98 -5.43 -7.51
C PHE A 20 -9.10 -4.84 -6.62
N PRO A 21 -8.76 -3.96 -5.66
CA PRO A 21 -9.74 -3.40 -4.75
C PRO A 21 -10.82 -2.58 -5.46
N GLU A 22 -10.53 -2.01 -6.63
CA GLU A 22 -11.49 -1.26 -7.44
C GLU A 22 -12.70 -2.10 -7.87
N ILE A 23 -12.52 -3.41 -8.07
CA ILE A 23 -13.61 -4.33 -8.43
C ILE A 23 -14.57 -4.53 -7.24
N TYR A 24 -14.05 -4.45 -6.03
CA TYR A 24 -14.77 -4.71 -4.78
C TYR A 24 -14.92 -3.46 -3.91
N ALA A 25 -14.74 -2.26 -4.50
CA ALA A 25 -14.68 -1.02 -3.75
C ALA A 25 -15.94 -0.76 -2.91
N GLU A 26 -17.12 -1.02 -3.48
CA GLU A 26 -18.39 -0.91 -2.78
C GLU A 26 -18.44 -1.86 -1.56
N THR A 27 -18.22 -3.15 -1.79
CA THR A 27 -18.23 -4.16 -0.70
C THR A 27 -17.23 -3.83 0.41
N MET A 28 -16.02 -3.38 0.06
CA MET A 28 -15.01 -2.98 1.04
C MET A 28 -15.41 -1.71 1.79
N SER A 29 -16.05 -0.76 1.10
CA SER A 29 -16.52 0.47 1.72
C SER A 29 -17.68 0.24 2.68
N GLU A 30 -18.54 -0.72 2.41
CA GLU A 30 -19.64 -1.14 3.26
C GLU A 30 -19.19 -1.95 4.48
N ASN A 31 -18.03 -2.59 4.40
CA ASN A 31 -17.45 -3.32 5.53
C ASN A 31 -16.81 -2.37 6.55
N HIS A 32 -17.64 -1.55 7.19
CA HIS A 32 -17.22 -0.57 8.19
C HIS A 32 -16.46 -1.19 9.35
N SER A 33 -16.88 -2.41 9.76
CA SER A 33 -16.24 -3.12 10.86
C SER A 33 -14.80 -3.48 10.54
N MET A 34 -14.52 -4.12 9.40
CA MET A 34 -13.15 -4.48 9.00
C MET A 34 -12.26 -3.23 8.84
N ARG A 35 -12.78 -2.16 8.22
CA ARG A 35 -12.03 -0.90 8.08
C ARG A 35 -11.69 -0.29 9.45
N HIS A 36 -12.63 -0.35 10.40
CA HIS A 36 -12.39 0.09 11.77
C HIS A 36 -11.31 -0.76 12.47
N PHE A 37 -11.37 -2.08 12.34
CA PHE A 37 -10.37 -2.98 12.95
C PHE A 37 -8.97 -2.78 12.34
N LEU A 38 -8.86 -2.63 11.03
CA LEU A 38 -7.59 -2.28 10.36
C LEU A 38 -7.02 -0.98 10.92
N LYS A 39 -7.83 0.07 10.95
CA LYS A 39 -7.44 1.38 11.49
C LYS A 39 -6.99 1.27 12.94
N LYS A 40 -7.80 0.63 13.79
CA LYS A 40 -7.50 0.45 15.20
C LYS A 40 -6.19 -0.31 15.41
N ALA A 41 -5.97 -1.40 14.69
CA ALA A 41 -4.75 -2.19 14.81
C ALA A 41 -3.50 -1.37 14.46
N ILE A 42 -3.51 -0.67 13.33
CA ILE A 42 -2.36 0.14 12.87
C ILE A 42 -2.12 1.32 13.82
N VAL A 43 -3.16 2.03 14.25
CA VAL A 43 -3.05 3.16 15.19
C VAL A 43 -2.52 2.69 16.55
N SER A 44 -2.84 1.47 16.99
CA SER A 44 -2.31 0.90 18.24
C SER A 44 -0.87 0.40 18.14
N GLY A 45 -0.20 0.59 17.01
CA GLY A 45 1.21 0.26 16.83
C GLY A 45 1.48 -1.08 16.14
N MET A 46 0.45 -1.79 15.67
CA MET A 46 0.64 -3.04 14.93
C MET A 46 1.39 -2.78 13.62
N PRO A 47 2.54 -3.44 13.38
CA PRO A 47 3.28 -3.31 12.13
C PRO A 47 2.41 -3.66 10.93
N CYS A 48 2.47 -2.83 9.90
CA CYS A 48 1.69 -3.04 8.68
C CYS A 48 2.55 -2.76 7.43
N TYR A 49 2.66 -3.76 6.60
CA TYR A 49 3.25 -3.65 5.27
C TYR A 49 2.18 -3.92 4.21
N ALA A 50 2.03 -2.99 3.26
CA ALA A 50 1.00 -3.06 2.23
C ALA A 50 1.56 -2.83 0.82
N GLU A 51 1.14 -3.66 -0.14
CA GLU A 51 1.55 -3.56 -1.55
C GLU A 51 0.35 -3.29 -2.45
N CYS A 52 0.50 -2.38 -3.41
CA CYS A 52 -0.43 -2.10 -4.52
C CYS A 52 -1.88 -1.97 -4.05
N GLY A 53 -2.72 -2.99 -4.25
CA GLY A 53 -4.09 -3.00 -3.76
C GLY A 53 -4.23 -2.80 -2.25
N GLY A 54 -3.20 -3.21 -1.48
CA GLY A 54 -3.13 -2.95 -0.05
C GLY A 54 -2.99 -1.46 0.28
N LEU A 55 -2.15 -0.73 -0.47
CA LEU A 55 -2.06 0.74 -0.36
C LEU A 55 -3.43 1.37 -0.65
N MET A 56 -4.11 0.91 -1.72
CA MET A 56 -5.41 1.43 -2.11
C MET A 56 -6.47 1.22 -1.02
N LEU A 57 -6.47 0.05 -0.35
CA LEU A 57 -7.35 -0.24 0.78
C LEU A 57 -7.07 0.65 1.99
N LEU A 58 -5.81 1.03 2.21
CA LEU A 58 -5.41 1.84 3.37
C LEU A 58 -5.56 3.34 3.14
N ALA A 59 -5.75 3.82 1.92
CA ALA A 59 -6.01 5.23 1.60
C ALA A 59 -7.32 5.74 2.24
N GLU A 60 -7.57 7.04 2.15
CA GLU A 60 -8.83 7.63 2.64
C GLU A 60 -10.02 7.21 1.78
N SER A 61 -9.84 7.20 0.46
CA SER A 61 -10.88 6.80 -0.48
C SER A 61 -10.31 6.25 -1.78
N LEU A 62 -11.16 5.50 -2.50
CA LEU A 62 -10.89 4.98 -3.83
C LEU A 62 -11.93 5.54 -4.81
N HIS A 63 -11.45 6.20 -5.86
CA HIS A 63 -12.27 6.75 -6.93
C HIS A 63 -12.20 5.86 -8.15
N THR A 64 -13.34 5.34 -8.59
CA THR A 64 -13.42 4.50 -9.79
C THR A 64 -13.40 5.33 -11.06
N ARG A 65 -13.23 4.67 -12.22
CA ARG A 65 -13.25 5.32 -13.53
C ARG A 65 -14.61 5.95 -13.85
N GLU A 66 -15.69 5.38 -13.32
CA GLU A 66 -17.06 5.86 -13.47
C GLU A 66 -17.36 7.07 -12.56
N GLY A 67 -16.37 7.57 -11.85
CA GLY A 67 -16.48 8.75 -10.98
C GLY A 67 -17.11 8.48 -9.61
N ARG A 68 -17.34 7.21 -9.25
CA ARG A 68 -17.80 6.85 -7.90
C ARG A 68 -16.65 6.91 -6.91
N SER A 69 -16.94 7.36 -5.69
CA SER A 69 -15.98 7.44 -4.59
C SER A 69 -16.42 6.52 -3.46
N TYR A 70 -15.47 5.74 -2.97
CA TYR A 70 -15.68 4.77 -1.91
C TYR A 70 -14.70 5.02 -0.76
N PRO A 71 -15.18 5.26 0.48
CA PRO A 71 -14.30 5.39 1.63
C PRO A 71 -13.55 4.09 1.91
N MET A 72 -12.26 4.20 2.19
CA MET A 72 -11.37 3.09 2.53
C MET A 72 -10.94 3.16 4.01
N ALA A 73 -9.86 2.53 4.41
CA ALA A 73 -9.48 2.45 5.83
C ALA A 73 -9.00 3.79 6.42
N GLY A 74 -8.56 4.73 5.60
CA GLY A 74 -8.17 6.08 6.02
C GLY A 74 -6.94 6.10 6.92
N MET A 75 -5.95 5.26 6.61
CA MET A 75 -4.66 5.22 7.30
C MET A 75 -3.58 5.99 6.57
N ILE A 76 -3.70 6.06 5.25
CA ILE A 76 -2.82 6.80 4.37
C ILE A 76 -3.57 8.06 3.91
N PRO A 77 -3.05 9.26 4.16
CA PRO A 77 -3.69 10.50 3.69
C PRO A 77 -3.84 10.52 2.17
N GLY A 78 -4.89 11.14 1.71
CA GLY A 78 -5.19 11.27 0.29
C GLY A 78 -6.03 10.13 -0.28
N SER A 79 -6.33 10.25 -1.56
CA SER A 79 -7.21 9.32 -2.27
C SER A 79 -6.47 8.55 -3.36
N VAL A 80 -7.01 7.41 -3.72
CA VAL A 80 -6.57 6.66 -4.90
C VAL A 80 -7.57 6.86 -6.03
N ARG A 81 -7.08 7.25 -7.21
CA ARG A 81 -7.90 7.41 -8.41
C ARG A 81 -7.54 6.40 -9.48
N MET A 82 -8.54 5.66 -9.94
CA MET A 82 -8.38 4.75 -11.08
C MET A 82 -8.23 5.54 -12.38
N THR A 83 -7.34 5.09 -13.23
CA THR A 83 -7.00 5.73 -14.51
C THR A 83 -7.28 4.80 -15.70
N GLU A 84 -7.45 5.36 -16.88
CA GLU A 84 -7.61 4.59 -18.12
C GLU A 84 -6.29 3.97 -18.61
N ARG A 85 -5.18 4.63 -18.28
CA ARG A 85 -3.84 4.24 -18.73
C ARG A 85 -3.06 3.61 -17.61
N LEU A 86 -2.26 2.63 -17.95
CA LEU A 86 -1.27 2.05 -17.06
C LEU A 86 -0.30 3.16 -16.61
N GLN A 87 -0.15 3.35 -15.29
CA GLN A 87 0.66 4.43 -14.73
C GLN A 87 2.12 4.02 -14.68
N HIS A 88 2.40 2.91 -14.01
CA HIS A 88 3.73 2.34 -13.95
C HIS A 88 3.68 0.86 -14.30
N PHE A 89 4.70 0.41 -15.02
CA PHE A 89 4.80 -0.97 -15.46
C PHE A 89 6.25 -1.41 -15.57
N GLY A 90 6.54 -2.59 -15.04
CA GLY A 90 7.80 -3.28 -15.23
C GLY A 90 8.64 -3.39 -13.98
N TYR A 91 9.85 -3.89 -14.17
CA TYR A 91 10.80 -4.10 -13.07
C TYR A 91 11.38 -2.79 -12.58
N CYS A 92 11.62 -2.73 -11.28
CA CYS A 92 12.22 -1.59 -10.61
C CYS A 92 13.17 -2.05 -9.48
N GLN A 93 13.93 -1.09 -8.98
CA GLN A 93 14.66 -1.17 -7.74
C GLN A 93 14.03 -0.18 -6.76
N ALA A 94 13.62 -0.67 -5.60
CA ALA A 94 13.18 0.13 -4.48
C ALA A 94 14.32 0.26 -3.47
N ARG A 95 14.66 1.48 -3.04
CA ARG A 95 15.71 1.77 -2.07
C ARG A 95 15.13 2.52 -0.88
N PHE A 96 15.52 2.13 0.31
CA PHE A 96 15.40 2.97 1.50
C PHE A 96 16.46 4.07 1.50
N GLU A 97 16.20 5.16 2.18
CA GLU A 97 17.14 6.27 2.34
C GLU A 97 18.40 5.83 3.09
N GLU A 98 18.28 4.96 4.09
CA GLU A 98 19.37 4.47 4.94
C GLU A 98 20.06 3.20 4.41
N GLY A 99 19.81 2.81 3.17
CA GLY A 99 20.52 1.69 2.53
C GLY A 99 19.65 0.45 2.32
N GLY A 100 20.08 -0.39 1.42
CA GLY A 100 19.34 -1.56 0.96
C GLY A 100 18.58 -1.27 -0.32
N SER A 101 18.83 -2.09 -1.34
CA SER A 101 18.13 -2.03 -2.63
C SER A 101 17.46 -3.37 -2.92
N PHE A 102 16.18 -3.33 -3.21
CA PHE A 102 15.36 -4.50 -3.41
C PHE A 102 14.77 -4.50 -4.81
N ARG A 103 14.70 -5.67 -5.40
CA ARG A 103 14.03 -5.84 -6.68
C ARG A 103 12.53 -5.90 -6.46
N GLY A 104 11.80 -5.21 -7.34
CA GLY A 104 10.36 -5.25 -7.36
C GLY A 104 9.83 -5.06 -8.78
N HIS A 105 8.54 -4.99 -8.86
CA HIS A 105 7.83 -4.60 -10.07
C HIS A 105 6.60 -3.77 -9.72
N GLU A 106 6.11 -3.04 -10.69
CA GLU A 106 4.86 -2.28 -10.59
C GLU A 106 3.95 -2.64 -11.74
N PHE A 107 2.66 -2.69 -11.45
CA PHE A 107 1.60 -2.88 -12.45
C PHE A 107 0.29 -2.33 -11.90
N HIS A 108 -0.02 -1.07 -12.18
CA HIS A 108 -1.25 -0.46 -11.66
C HIS A 108 -1.85 0.57 -12.61
N TYR A 109 -3.18 0.66 -12.59
CA TYR A 109 -4.01 1.62 -13.32
C TYR A 109 -4.61 2.65 -12.37
N SER A 110 -3.83 3.07 -11.37
CA SER A 110 -4.29 4.04 -10.38
C SER A 110 -3.15 4.97 -9.97
N ASN A 111 -3.51 6.14 -9.48
CA ASN A 111 -2.61 7.08 -8.83
C ASN A 111 -3.06 7.31 -7.40
N TRP A 112 -2.11 7.38 -6.50
CA TRP A 112 -2.34 7.92 -5.17
C TRP A 112 -2.17 9.45 -5.25
N GLU A 113 -3.28 10.16 -5.01
CA GLU A 113 -3.36 11.62 -5.01
C GLU A 113 -3.28 12.10 -3.57
N GLU A 114 -2.22 12.81 -3.25
CA GLU A 114 -1.94 13.35 -1.92
C GLU A 114 -1.59 14.84 -2.01
N GLU A 115 -1.92 15.61 -0.97
CA GLU A 115 -1.85 17.06 -1.01
C GLU A 115 -0.49 17.66 -0.59
N SER A 116 0.42 16.83 -0.05
CA SER A 116 1.58 17.34 0.73
C SER A 116 2.91 16.70 0.38
N ASN A 117 3.04 16.06 -0.78
CA ASN A 117 4.27 15.38 -1.20
C ASN A 117 4.74 14.34 -0.18
N LEU A 118 3.82 13.47 0.23
CA LEU A 118 4.01 12.49 1.31
C LEU A 118 4.73 11.22 0.86
N ALA A 119 5.03 11.06 -0.44
CA ALA A 119 5.74 9.91 -0.96
C ALA A 119 7.15 9.84 -0.36
N ASN A 120 7.40 8.86 0.49
CA ASN A 120 8.63 8.76 1.27
C ASN A 120 9.08 7.32 1.60
N ALA A 121 8.34 6.29 1.16
CA ALA A 121 8.67 4.92 1.50
C ALA A 121 9.87 4.40 0.73
N TRP A 122 9.98 4.77 -0.55
CA TRP A 122 11.04 4.32 -1.45
C TRP A 122 11.56 5.45 -2.34
N THR A 123 12.86 5.39 -2.67
CA THR A 123 13.34 5.87 -3.97
C THR A 123 13.24 4.71 -4.95
N VAL A 124 12.33 4.79 -5.90
CA VAL A 124 12.11 3.77 -6.93
C VAL A 124 12.86 4.15 -8.19
N ARG A 125 13.76 3.28 -8.63
CA ARG A 125 14.46 3.38 -9.93
C ARG A 125 13.86 2.39 -10.91
N ARG A 126 13.30 2.91 -11.98
CA ARG A 126 12.71 2.11 -13.05
C ARG A 126 13.81 1.45 -13.89
N HIS A 127 13.66 0.16 -14.21
CA HIS A 127 14.68 -0.56 -14.98
C HIS A 127 14.72 -0.13 -16.45
N ALA A 128 13.57 0.22 -17.03
CA ALA A 128 13.43 0.48 -18.47
C ALA A 128 14.19 1.71 -18.96
N ASP A 129 14.22 2.79 -18.16
CA ASP A 129 14.78 4.09 -18.55
C ASP A 129 15.69 4.71 -17.48
N GLY A 130 15.83 4.05 -16.33
CA GLY A 130 16.66 4.52 -15.22
C GLY A 130 16.10 5.71 -14.46
N SER A 131 14.87 6.14 -14.75
CA SER A 131 14.22 7.24 -14.04
C SER A 131 14.04 6.91 -12.56
N GLU A 132 14.17 7.92 -11.71
CA GLU A 132 13.99 7.79 -10.26
C GLU A 132 12.84 8.68 -9.76
N ARG A 133 12.11 8.21 -8.74
CA ARG A 133 11.09 8.97 -8.05
C ARG A 133 10.92 8.49 -6.61
N MET A 134 10.37 9.36 -5.77
CA MET A 134 9.83 8.94 -4.48
C MET A 134 8.51 8.22 -4.68
N GLU A 135 8.26 7.19 -3.90
CA GLU A 135 7.06 6.36 -4.03
C GLU A 135 6.67 5.78 -2.67
N GLY A 136 5.35 5.59 -2.48
CA GLY A 136 4.77 4.99 -1.31
C GLY A 136 4.76 5.87 -0.06
N TYR A 137 4.15 5.39 0.98
CA TYR A 137 3.95 6.07 2.26
C TYR A 137 4.55 5.26 3.39
N GLN A 138 5.39 5.91 4.19
CA GLN A 138 5.91 5.33 5.43
C GLN A 138 5.76 6.31 6.58
N ARG A 139 5.16 5.82 7.66
CA ARG A 139 5.07 6.56 8.93
C ARG A 139 4.95 5.59 10.10
N GLY A 140 5.94 5.63 10.99
CA GLY A 140 5.98 4.74 12.15
C GLY A 140 5.95 3.26 11.74
N ASN A 141 4.95 2.56 12.20
CA ASN A 141 4.72 1.13 11.97
C ASN A 141 3.98 0.80 10.65
N LEU A 142 3.68 1.78 9.82
CA LEU A 142 2.99 1.60 8.53
C LEU A 142 3.92 1.88 7.37
N HIS A 143 4.04 0.89 6.47
CA HIS A 143 4.68 1.01 5.17
C HIS A 143 3.72 0.54 4.08
N ALA A 144 3.46 1.38 3.07
CA ALA A 144 2.58 1.05 1.96
C ALA A 144 3.11 1.62 0.64
N SER A 145 3.04 0.85 -0.43
CA SER A 145 3.68 1.16 -1.70
C SER A 145 2.94 0.49 -2.86
N TYR A 146 3.05 1.04 -4.08
CA TYR A 146 2.65 0.33 -5.29
C TYR A 146 3.63 -0.75 -5.71
N VAL A 147 4.85 -0.73 -5.20
CA VAL A 147 5.88 -1.69 -5.54
C VAL A 147 5.57 -3.06 -4.93
N HIS A 148 5.55 -4.08 -5.77
CA HIS A 148 5.57 -5.47 -5.34
C HIS A 148 7.02 -5.93 -5.20
N LEU A 149 7.45 -6.24 -3.98
CA LEU A 149 8.80 -6.72 -3.73
C LEU A 149 8.99 -8.19 -4.12
N TYR A 150 10.21 -8.51 -4.50
CA TYR A 150 10.64 -9.90 -4.64
C TYR A 150 10.85 -10.52 -3.25
N PHE A 151 9.82 -11.14 -2.71
CA PHE A 151 9.73 -11.60 -1.32
C PHE A 151 10.88 -12.46 -0.78
N PRO A 152 11.53 -13.37 -1.55
CA PRO A 152 12.67 -14.13 -1.03
C PRO A 152 13.82 -13.27 -0.46
N LYS A 153 13.87 -11.98 -0.84
CA LYS A 153 14.81 -11.00 -0.27
C LYS A 153 14.15 -9.91 0.57
N ALA A 154 12.83 -9.87 0.57
CA ALA A 154 12.07 -8.85 1.30
C ALA A 154 12.10 -9.05 2.82
N ALA A 155 12.43 -10.23 3.33
CA ALA A 155 12.57 -10.50 4.75
C ALA A 155 13.51 -9.47 5.43
N GLN A 156 14.62 -9.11 4.78
CA GLN A 156 15.57 -8.11 5.28
C GLN A 156 14.95 -6.71 5.43
N VAL A 157 13.92 -6.40 4.63
CA VAL A 157 13.16 -5.13 4.71
C VAL A 157 12.10 -5.20 5.78
N LEU A 158 11.43 -6.34 5.86
CA LEU A 158 10.27 -6.52 6.70
C LEU A 158 10.66 -6.80 8.15
N SER A 159 11.80 -7.47 8.40
CA SER A 159 12.26 -7.78 9.74
C SER A 159 12.30 -6.55 10.65
N PRO A 160 12.93 -5.43 10.28
CA PRO A 160 12.92 -4.24 11.13
C PRO A 160 11.51 -3.66 11.35
N LEU A 161 10.65 -3.69 10.32
CA LEU A 161 9.28 -3.19 10.43
C LEU A 161 8.46 -4.02 11.43
N PHE A 162 8.69 -5.34 11.46
CA PHE A 162 7.97 -6.28 12.33
C PHE A 162 8.72 -6.58 13.64
N GLY A 163 9.87 -5.93 13.90
CA GLY A 163 10.67 -6.19 15.10
C GLY A 163 11.23 -7.61 15.16
N LEU A 164 11.49 -8.20 14.00
CA LEU A 164 12.07 -9.53 13.84
C LEU A 164 13.57 -9.39 13.59
N ASP A 165 14.36 -9.28 14.66
CA ASP A 165 15.84 -9.24 14.63
C ASP A 165 16.44 -10.65 14.59
#